data_2c9b65645173d83177d4e600b19139ac
#
_entry.id   2c9b65645173d83177d4e600b19139ac
#
_cell.length_a   1.000
_cell.length_b   1.000
_cell.length_c   1.000
_cell.angle_alpha   90.00
_cell.angle_beta   90.00
_cell.angle_gamma   90.00
#
_symmetry.space_group_name_H-M   'P 1'
#
loop_
_entity.id
_entity.type
_entity.pdbx_description
1 polymer ?
#
loop_
_entity_poly.entity_id
_entity_poly.type
_entity_poly.pdbx_seq_one_letter_code
_entity_poly.pdbx_strand_id
1 'polypeptide(L)'
;MNAFSYCNGEFIPADHTKIHVSDLALLRGYGIFDFFRVIKGKPIFLEDHLDRFERGAETMGLVIPESKDKLRELITELIKLNSHPLMGVKMILTGGYSDDGFSLADKANLILTAKPFDFPNPIAGIKLMSYEYCREVPEVKTLSYITPIRIFPMLAARGADDFLYFNEGLISEF
;
A
#
# COMPACT_ATOMS: atom_id res chain seq x y z
N MET A 1 4.02 -23.23 4.19
CA MET A 1 5.19 -22.40 4.58
C MET A 1 4.66 -21.15 5.24
N ASN A 2 5.25 -20.73 6.36
CA ASN A 2 4.85 -19.47 7.00
C ASN A 2 5.34 -18.31 6.14
N ALA A 3 4.44 -17.39 5.83
CA ALA A 3 4.81 -16.16 5.12
C ALA A 3 5.65 -15.25 6.03
N PHE A 4 6.58 -14.49 5.44
CA PHE A 4 7.41 -13.50 6.13
C PHE A 4 7.02 -12.09 5.72
N SER A 5 7.21 -11.15 6.65
CA SER A 5 7.17 -9.71 6.42
C SER A 5 8.47 -9.09 6.93
N TYR A 6 8.83 -7.93 6.39
CA TYR A 6 9.84 -7.05 6.99
C TYR A 6 9.12 -6.00 7.82
N CYS A 7 9.63 -5.72 9.00
CA CYS A 7 9.12 -4.68 9.88
C CYS A 7 10.29 -4.03 10.64
N ASN A 8 10.57 -2.76 10.34
CA ASN A 8 11.52 -1.92 11.09
C ASN A 8 12.91 -2.56 11.36
N GLY A 9 13.51 -3.20 10.36
CA GLY A 9 14.86 -3.77 10.46
C GLY A 9 14.90 -5.29 10.47
N GLU A 10 13.77 -5.99 10.65
CA GLU A 10 13.74 -7.44 10.82
C GLU A 10 12.76 -8.13 9.88
N PHE A 11 13.15 -9.33 9.40
CA PHE A 11 12.21 -10.26 8.76
C PHE A 11 11.59 -11.16 9.82
N ILE A 12 10.28 -11.09 9.97
CA ILE A 12 9.51 -11.83 10.97
C ILE A 12 8.38 -12.61 10.31
N PRO A 13 7.87 -13.69 10.94
CA PRO A 13 6.66 -14.35 10.45
C PRO A 13 5.52 -13.33 10.32
N ALA A 14 4.79 -13.37 9.21
CA ALA A 14 3.79 -12.36 8.86
C ALA A 14 2.65 -12.23 9.89
N ASP A 15 2.30 -13.32 10.56
CA ASP A 15 1.32 -13.36 11.66
C ASP A 15 1.83 -12.72 12.96
N HIS A 16 3.13 -12.51 13.09
CA HIS A 16 3.77 -11.80 14.21
C HIS A 16 4.01 -10.32 13.93
N THR A 17 3.77 -9.84 12.70
CA THR A 17 3.94 -8.43 12.35
C THR A 17 2.90 -7.57 13.07
N LYS A 18 3.37 -6.65 13.91
CA LYS A 18 2.51 -5.80 14.75
C LYS A 18 3.06 -4.38 14.80
N ILE A 19 2.17 -3.41 14.91
CA ILE A 19 2.47 -2.01 15.23
C ILE A 19 1.75 -1.63 16.52
N HIS A 20 2.32 -0.69 17.25
CA HIS A 20 1.72 -0.22 18.50
C HIS A 20 0.47 0.62 18.24
N VAL A 21 -0.46 0.66 19.18
CA VAL A 21 -1.73 1.41 19.08
C VAL A 21 -1.55 2.92 18.96
N SER A 22 -0.40 3.47 19.33
CA SER A 22 -0.06 4.89 19.19
C SER A 22 0.42 5.26 17.78
N ASP A 23 0.46 4.31 16.83
CA ASP A 23 0.83 4.60 15.45
C ASP A 23 -0.20 5.50 14.77
N LEU A 24 0.26 6.57 14.12
CA LEU A 24 -0.62 7.51 13.43
C LEU A 24 -1.41 6.87 12.28
N ALA A 25 -0.94 5.78 11.69
CA ALA A 25 -1.73 5.03 10.72
C ALA A 25 -2.98 4.43 11.36
N LEU A 26 -2.87 3.93 12.62
CA LEU A 26 -4.01 3.39 13.35
C LEU A 26 -4.90 4.52 13.92
N LEU A 27 -4.29 5.56 14.49
CA LEU A 27 -5.03 6.65 15.14
C LEU A 27 -5.72 7.60 14.13
N ARG A 28 -5.10 7.85 12.97
CA ARG A 28 -5.51 8.90 12.04
C ARG A 28 -5.53 8.45 10.57
N GLY A 29 -5.13 7.22 10.24
CA GLY A 29 -4.95 6.79 8.86
C GLY A 29 -3.75 7.45 8.17
N TYR A 30 -2.80 8.02 8.95
CA TYR A 30 -1.70 8.78 8.40
C TYR A 30 -0.52 7.89 8.01
N GLY A 31 -0.24 7.86 6.73
CA GLY A 31 0.81 7.07 6.12
C GLY A 31 0.55 6.86 4.65
N ILE A 32 1.49 6.21 3.99
CA ILE A 32 1.44 5.89 2.57
C ILE A 32 1.66 4.39 2.34
N PHE A 33 1.28 3.93 1.17
CA PHE A 33 1.67 2.60 0.71
C PHE A 33 1.98 2.61 -0.79
N ASP A 34 2.69 1.58 -1.22
CA ASP A 34 2.77 1.24 -2.63
C ASP A 34 2.56 -0.26 -2.82
N PHE A 35 2.12 -0.65 -4.00
CA PHE A 35 1.86 -2.04 -4.33
C PHE A 35 2.32 -2.34 -5.74
N PHE A 36 3.06 -3.43 -5.91
CA PHE A 36 3.49 -3.92 -7.20
C PHE A 36 3.41 -5.44 -7.30
N ARG A 37 3.40 -5.88 -8.54
CA ARG A 37 3.33 -7.29 -8.91
C ARG A 37 4.71 -7.91 -8.98
N VAL A 38 4.80 -9.18 -8.61
CA VAL A 38 6.00 -10.00 -8.78
C VAL A 38 5.63 -11.23 -9.58
N ILE A 39 6.30 -11.45 -10.70
CA ILE A 39 6.06 -12.57 -11.61
C ILE A 39 7.34 -13.40 -11.68
N LYS A 40 7.28 -14.68 -11.30
CA LYS A 40 8.43 -15.60 -11.29
C LYS A 40 9.66 -15.00 -10.59
N GLY A 41 9.44 -14.39 -9.41
CA GLY A 41 10.48 -13.76 -8.60
C GLY A 41 10.98 -12.40 -9.09
N LYS A 42 10.44 -11.86 -10.20
CA LYS A 42 10.84 -10.56 -10.75
C LYS A 42 9.77 -9.49 -10.43
N PRO A 43 10.12 -8.44 -9.68
CA PRO A 43 9.21 -7.31 -9.45
C PRO A 43 9.00 -6.54 -10.76
N ILE A 44 7.77 -6.16 -11.02
CA ILE A 44 7.37 -5.44 -12.23
C ILE A 44 7.39 -3.94 -11.94
N PHE A 45 8.11 -3.16 -12.75
CA PHE A 45 8.27 -1.70 -12.62
C PHE A 45 8.75 -1.24 -11.23
N LEU A 46 9.68 -1.99 -10.61
CA LEU A 46 10.15 -1.71 -9.25
C LEU A 46 10.62 -0.27 -9.07
N GLU A 47 11.40 0.27 -10.01
CA GLU A 47 11.94 1.62 -9.91
C GLU A 47 10.84 2.68 -9.89
N ASP A 48 9.84 2.58 -10.76
CA ASP A 48 8.70 3.50 -10.79
C ASP A 48 7.90 3.47 -9.48
N HIS A 49 7.77 2.28 -8.86
CA HIS A 49 7.13 2.12 -7.56
C HIS A 49 7.95 2.73 -6.43
N LEU A 50 9.28 2.56 -6.43
CA LEU A 50 10.16 3.17 -5.45
C LEU A 50 10.17 4.70 -5.59
N ASP A 51 10.24 5.23 -6.83
CA ASP A 51 10.18 6.67 -7.09
C ASP A 51 8.86 7.28 -6.61
N ARG A 52 7.75 6.61 -6.84
CA ARG A 52 6.43 7.06 -6.36
C ARG A 52 6.34 7.01 -4.84
N PHE A 53 6.90 5.98 -4.21
CA PHE A 53 6.92 5.82 -2.77
C PHE A 53 7.76 6.91 -2.10
N GLU A 54 8.93 7.24 -2.65
CA GLU A 54 9.80 8.33 -2.18
C GLU A 54 9.09 9.69 -2.31
N ARG A 55 8.53 10.02 -3.49
CA ARG A 55 7.75 11.26 -3.68
C ARG A 55 6.56 11.35 -2.73
N GLY A 56 5.84 10.24 -2.53
CA GLY A 56 4.72 10.20 -1.59
C GLY A 56 5.17 10.43 -0.15
N ALA A 57 6.29 9.86 0.26
CA ALA A 57 6.86 10.08 1.59
C ALA A 57 7.25 11.56 1.78
N GLU A 58 7.94 12.16 0.80
CA GLU A 58 8.33 13.57 0.82
C GLU A 58 7.10 14.48 0.93
N THR A 59 6.07 14.27 0.09
CA THR A 59 4.83 15.06 0.13
C THR A 59 4.13 14.98 1.49
N MET A 60 4.18 13.82 2.14
CA MET A 60 3.57 13.60 3.46
C MET A 60 4.51 13.94 4.63
N GLY A 61 5.71 14.47 4.39
CA GLY A 61 6.69 14.77 5.44
C GLY A 61 7.19 13.53 6.19
N LEU A 62 7.14 12.35 5.56
CA LEU A 62 7.59 11.09 6.15
C LEU A 62 9.04 10.81 5.73
N VAL A 63 9.85 10.36 6.69
CA VAL A 63 11.24 9.96 6.41
C VAL A 63 11.27 8.44 6.27
N ILE A 64 11.66 7.97 5.08
CA ILE A 64 11.89 6.53 4.87
C ILE A 64 13.15 6.14 5.63
N PRO A 65 13.11 5.13 6.54
CA PRO A 65 14.26 4.79 7.38
C PRO A 65 15.41 4.10 6.62
N GLU A 66 15.16 3.68 5.40
CA GLU A 66 16.10 2.93 4.57
C GLU A 66 16.41 3.66 3.26
N SER A 67 17.62 3.50 2.74
CA SER A 67 17.96 4.00 1.42
C SER A 67 17.23 3.23 0.32
N LYS A 68 17.11 3.83 -0.87
CA LYS A 68 16.49 3.18 -2.02
C LYS A 68 17.19 1.87 -2.41
N ASP A 69 18.53 1.82 -2.33
CA ASP A 69 19.30 0.61 -2.57
C ASP A 69 18.98 -0.46 -1.53
N LYS A 70 18.86 -0.05 -0.26
CA LYS A 70 18.47 -0.97 0.81
C LYS A 70 17.04 -1.49 0.63
N LEU A 71 16.10 -0.66 0.18
CA LEU A 71 14.73 -1.12 -0.17
C LEU A 71 14.76 -2.19 -1.26
N ARG A 72 15.59 -2.05 -2.31
CA ARG A 72 15.74 -3.09 -3.35
C ARG A 72 16.23 -4.41 -2.79
N GLU A 73 17.23 -4.37 -1.90
CA GLU A 73 17.76 -5.58 -1.23
C GLU A 73 16.67 -6.24 -0.37
N LEU A 74 15.97 -5.47 0.47
CA LEU A 74 14.91 -5.95 1.34
C LEU A 74 13.74 -6.57 0.55
N ILE A 75 13.32 -5.93 -0.53
CA ILE A 75 12.28 -6.45 -1.42
C ILE A 75 12.73 -7.76 -2.08
N THR A 76 13.97 -7.82 -2.55
CA THR A 76 14.53 -9.04 -3.16
C THR A 76 14.55 -10.19 -2.15
N GLU A 77 14.97 -9.93 -0.92
CA GLU A 77 14.99 -10.95 0.12
C GLU A 77 13.59 -11.38 0.55
N LEU A 78 12.65 -10.43 0.70
CA LEU A 78 11.25 -10.70 1.00
C LEU A 78 10.61 -11.63 -0.06
N ILE A 79 10.90 -11.38 -1.34
CA ILE A 79 10.42 -12.20 -2.45
C ILE A 79 10.96 -13.63 -2.35
N LYS A 80 12.26 -13.81 -2.02
CA LYS A 80 12.88 -15.13 -1.85
C LYS A 80 12.26 -15.89 -0.68
N LEU A 81 12.07 -15.23 0.47
CA LEU A 81 11.49 -15.84 1.67
C LEU A 81 10.04 -16.30 1.46
N ASN A 82 9.28 -15.62 0.60
CA ASN A 82 7.87 -15.93 0.35
C ASN A 82 7.62 -16.77 -0.92
N SER A 83 8.60 -16.99 -1.73
CA SER A 83 8.64 -17.72 -3.02
C SER A 83 7.30 -18.28 -3.55
N HIS A 84 6.66 -17.50 -4.41
CA HIS A 84 5.44 -17.91 -5.14
C HIS A 84 5.51 -17.37 -6.58
N PRO A 85 5.00 -18.10 -7.59
CA PRO A 85 5.08 -17.67 -9.00
C PRO A 85 4.45 -16.30 -9.30
N LEU A 86 3.35 -15.99 -8.63
CA LEU A 86 2.62 -14.72 -8.75
C LEU A 86 2.38 -14.15 -7.36
N MET A 87 2.93 -12.97 -7.08
CA MET A 87 2.80 -12.30 -5.79
C MET A 87 2.47 -10.82 -5.96
N GLY A 88 1.86 -10.25 -4.94
CA GLY A 88 1.81 -8.81 -4.71
C GLY A 88 2.73 -8.46 -3.54
N VAL A 89 3.60 -7.47 -3.74
CA VAL A 89 4.38 -6.85 -2.67
C VAL A 89 3.76 -5.51 -2.32
N LYS A 90 3.56 -5.28 -1.03
CA LYS A 90 3.08 -3.99 -0.51
C LYS A 90 4.15 -3.39 0.40
N MET A 91 4.53 -2.17 0.12
CA MET A 91 5.34 -1.31 0.99
C MET A 91 4.40 -0.39 1.75
N ILE A 92 4.59 -0.23 3.05
CA ILE A 92 3.79 0.63 3.92
C ILE A 92 4.75 1.48 4.73
N LEU A 93 4.50 2.79 4.79
CA LEU A 93 5.22 3.72 5.64
C LEU A 93 4.17 4.49 6.45
N THR A 94 4.25 4.39 7.78
CA THR A 94 3.30 5.06 8.68
C THR A 94 3.88 6.35 9.23
N GLY A 95 3.05 7.17 9.88
CA GLY A 95 3.51 8.36 10.59
C GLY A 95 4.30 8.08 11.86
N GLY A 96 4.50 6.80 12.22
CA GLY A 96 5.23 6.37 13.42
C GLY A 96 4.39 6.47 14.71
N TYR A 97 5.04 6.20 15.85
CA TYR A 97 4.41 6.18 17.17
C TYR A 97 4.37 7.60 17.75
N SER A 98 3.19 8.17 17.83
CA SER A 98 2.96 9.55 18.29
C SER A 98 2.50 9.57 19.75
N ASP A 99 3.08 10.46 20.56
CA ASP A 99 2.73 10.62 21.97
C ASP A 99 1.43 11.39 22.17
N ASP A 100 1.15 12.37 21.29
CA ASP A 100 -0.05 13.22 21.33
C ASP A 100 -1.15 12.78 20.34
N GLY A 101 -0.86 11.81 19.49
CA GLY A 101 -1.76 11.31 18.44
C GLY A 101 -1.94 12.28 17.28
N PHE A 102 -1.05 13.26 17.10
CA PHE A 102 -1.09 14.27 16.05
C PHE A 102 0.27 14.60 15.44
N SER A 103 1.30 14.75 16.27
CA SER A 103 2.66 15.05 15.81
C SER A 103 3.29 13.81 15.16
N LEU A 104 3.98 14.02 14.04
CA LEU A 104 4.78 12.98 13.42
C LEU A 104 5.85 12.50 14.39
N ALA A 105 6.05 11.20 14.44
CA ALA A 105 7.15 10.63 15.20
C ALA A 105 8.50 10.88 14.51
N ASP A 106 9.58 10.88 15.28
CA ASP A 106 10.95 10.97 14.73
C ASP A 106 11.30 9.85 13.75
N LYS A 107 10.61 8.71 13.89
CA LYS A 107 10.79 7.52 13.04
C LYS A 107 9.45 7.02 12.51
N ALA A 108 9.34 6.99 11.19
CA ALA A 108 8.26 6.28 10.51
C ALA A 108 8.44 4.76 10.65
N ASN A 109 7.34 4.01 10.69
CA ASN A 109 7.40 2.55 10.63
C ASN A 109 7.35 2.07 9.18
N LEU A 110 8.36 1.31 8.76
CA LEU A 110 8.44 0.69 7.44
C LEU A 110 8.07 -0.79 7.52
N ILE A 111 7.05 -1.17 6.77
CA ILE A 111 6.56 -2.54 6.70
C ILE A 111 6.51 -2.98 5.25
N LEU A 112 7.13 -4.13 4.94
CA LEU A 112 7.01 -4.77 3.63
C LEU A 112 6.32 -6.11 3.78
N THR A 113 5.32 -6.36 2.95
CA THR A 113 4.60 -7.64 2.94
C THR A 113 4.57 -8.23 1.54
N ALA A 114 4.58 -9.56 1.44
CA ALA A 114 4.41 -10.28 0.18
C ALA A 114 3.35 -11.36 0.36
N LYS A 115 2.43 -11.44 -0.59
CA LYS A 115 1.35 -12.45 -0.58
C LYS A 115 1.14 -12.99 -1.99
N PRO A 116 0.72 -14.26 -2.15
CA PRO A 116 0.17 -14.73 -3.42
C PRO A 116 -0.91 -13.76 -3.92
N PHE A 117 -0.92 -13.51 -5.21
CA PHE A 117 -1.85 -12.56 -5.82
C PHE A 117 -2.32 -13.07 -7.17
N ASP A 118 -3.62 -13.30 -7.30
CA ASP A 118 -4.25 -13.68 -8.55
C ASP A 118 -4.60 -12.42 -9.35
N PHE A 119 -4.16 -12.38 -10.60
CA PHE A 119 -4.48 -11.29 -11.50
C PHE A 119 -5.84 -11.53 -12.16
N PRO A 120 -6.75 -10.55 -12.13
CA PRO A 120 -8.00 -10.67 -12.87
C PRO A 120 -7.70 -10.86 -14.37
N ASN A 121 -8.51 -11.68 -15.05
CA ASN A 121 -8.39 -11.87 -16.49
C ASN A 121 -8.83 -10.59 -17.22
N PRO A 122 -7.94 -9.86 -17.89
CA PRO A 122 -8.28 -8.60 -18.53
C PRO A 122 -9.25 -8.76 -19.72
N ILE A 123 -9.40 -9.99 -20.27
CA ILE A 123 -10.26 -10.28 -21.42
C ILE A 123 -11.74 -10.36 -21.01
N ALA A 124 -12.02 -10.65 -19.75
CA ALA A 124 -13.41 -10.82 -19.27
C ALA A 124 -14.19 -9.50 -19.22
N GLY A 125 -13.49 -8.34 -19.27
CA GLY A 125 -14.08 -7.05 -18.99
C GLY A 125 -14.52 -6.92 -17.53
N ILE A 126 -14.76 -5.69 -17.09
CA ILE A 126 -15.28 -5.38 -15.74
C ILE A 126 -16.41 -4.37 -15.87
N LYS A 127 -17.40 -4.49 -14.99
CA LYS A 127 -18.51 -3.54 -14.87
C LYS A 127 -18.19 -2.50 -13.81
N LEU A 128 -18.00 -1.26 -14.21
CA LEU A 128 -17.68 -0.16 -13.31
C LEU A 128 -18.93 0.60 -12.89
N MET A 129 -18.96 1.05 -11.66
CA MET A 129 -19.94 2.00 -11.13
C MET A 129 -19.26 3.35 -10.91
N SER A 130 -19.74 4.41 -11.58
CA SER A 130 -19.20 5.75 -11.38
C SER A 130 -19.59 6.29 -9.99
N TYR A 131 -18.63 6.94 -9.32
CA TYR A 131 -18.83 7.57 -8.03
C TYR A 131 -18.02 8.87 -7.95
N GLU A 132 -18.69 9.97 -7.56
CA GLU A 132 -18.02 11.24 -7.43
C GLU A 132 -17.20 11.27 -6.14
N TYR A 133 -15.88 11.33 -6.27
CA TYR A 133 -14.95 11.30 -5.15
C TYR A 133 -13.58 11.80 -5.56
N CYS A 134 -12.99 12.63 -4.72
CA CYS A 134 -11.60 13.05 -4.80
C CYS A 134 -10.94 12.77 -3.44
N ARG A 135 -9.73 12.23 -3.47
CA ARG A 135 -8.92 12.03 -2.25
C ARG A 135 -8.42 13.37 -1.72
N GLU A 136 -8.14 13.46 -0.42
CA GLU A 136 -7.57 14.66 0.21
C GLU A 136 -6.21 15.03 -0.39
N VAL A 137 -5.38 14.02 -0.72
CA VAL A 137 -4.06 14.18 -1.36
C VAL A 137 -4.01 13.22 -2.56
N PRO A 138 -4.62 13.57 -3.70
CA PRO A 138 -4.84 12.64 -4.80
C PRO A 138 -3.54 12.15 -5.47
N GLU A 139 -2.47 12.93 -5.42
CA GLU A 139 -1.15 12.59 -5.95
C GLU A 139 -0.40 11.57 -5.10
N VAL A 140 -0.85 11.30 -3.87
CA VAL A 140 -0.21 10.37 -2.94
C VAL A 140 -1.07 9.13 -2.71
N LYS A 141 -0.44 7.99 -2.70
CA LYS A 141 -1.08 6.72 -2.35
C LYS A 141 -1.15 6.55 -0.83
N THR A 142 -2.08 7.31 -0.19
CA THR A 142 -2.25 7.33 1.26
C THR A 142 -2.92 6.08 1.79
N LEU A 143 -2.79 5.80 3.10
CA LEU A 143 -3.50 4.72 3.81
C LEU A 143 -4.98 5.04 4.07
N SER A 144 -5.41 6.29 3.87
CA SER A 144 -6.80 6.72 4.09
C SER A 144 -7.74 6.20 2.99
N TYR A 145 -8.40 5.08 3.26
CA TYR A 145 -9.38 4.43 2.36
C TYR A 145 -10.80 4.43 2.95
N ILE A 146 -11.14 5.44 3.76
CA ILE A 146 -12.44 5.51 4.44
C ILE A 146 -13.59 5.47 3.44
N THR A 147 -13.57 6.35 2.43
CA THR A 147 -14.65 6.40 1.42
C THR A 147 -14.74 5.13 0.59
N PRO A 148 -13.66 4.63 -0.05
CA PRO A 148 -13.70 3.36 -0.77
C PRO A 148 -14.26 2.19 0.05
N ILE A 149 -13.81 2.03 1.30
CA ILE A 149 -14.29 0.95 2.18
C ILE A 149 -15.78 1.12 2.51
N ARG A 150 -16.21 2.34 2.86
CA ARG A 150 -17.61 2.64 3.23
C ARG A 150 -18.58 2.36 2.09
N ILE A 151 -18.21 2.68 0.85
CA ILE A 151 -19.07 2.50 -0.32
C ILE A 151 -18.96 1.13 -0.96
N PHE A 152 -17.95 0.33 -0.60
CA PHE A 152 -17.70 -1.00 -1.19
C PHE A 152 -18.94 -1.90 -1.28
N PRO A 153 -19.85 -1.96 -0.25
CA PRO A 153 -21.07 -2.76 -0.34
C PRO A 153 -22.03 -2.36 -1.47
N MET A 154 -21.91 -1.14 -2.01
CA MET A 154 -22.74 -0.67 -3.11
C MET A 154 -22.46 -1.42 -4.42
N LEU A 155 -21.24 -1.94 -4.62
CA LEU A 155 -20.86 -2.71 -5.80
C LEU A 155 -21.75 -3.94 -5.95
N ALA A 156 -21.88 -4.73 -4.89
CA ALA A 156 -22.74 -5.92 -4.89
C ALA A 156 -24.20 -5.55 -5.17
N ALA A 157 -24.72 -4.48 -4.55
CA ALA A 157 -26.08 -4.02 -4.73
C ALA A 157 -26.38 -3.55 -6.17
N ARG A 158 -25.37 -3.11 -6.91
CA ARG A 158 -25.47 -2.64 -8.31
C ARG A 158 -24.96 -3.66 -9.33
N GLY A 159 -24.47 -4.82 -8.88
CA GLY A 159 -23.85 -5.83 -9.72
C GLY A 159 -22.66 -5.28 -10.50
N ALA A 160 -21.84 -4.43 -9.87
CA ALA A 160 -20.62 -3.86 -10.41
C ALA A 160 -19.41 -4.54 -9.77
N ASP A 161 -18.27 -4.54 -10.50
CA ASP A 161 -17.05 -5.18 -10.06
C ASP A 161 -16.11 -4.20 -9.35
N ASP A 162 -16.14 -2.90 -9.76
CA ASP A 162 -15.30 -1.85 -9.17
C ASP A 162 -15.91 -0.46 -9.37
N PHE A 163 -15.29 0.56 -8.77
CA PHE A 163 -15.68 1.95 -8.92
C PHE A 163 -14.85 2.64 -10.01
N LEU A 164 -15.50 3.56 -10.73
CA LEU A 164 -14.84 4.57 -11.55
C LEU A 164 -15.01 5.91 -10.84
N TYR A 165 -13.94 6.40 -10.22
CA TYR A 165 -13.98 7.69 -9.53
C TYR A 165 -13.84 8.84 -10.51
N PHE A 166 -14.61 9.88 -10.28
CA PHE A 166 -14.54 11.13 -11.02
C PHE A 166 -14.70 12.32 -10.08
N ASN A 167 -14.18 13.45 -10.48
CA ASN A 167 -14.33 14.72 -9.80
C ASN A 167 -14.54 15.83 -10.83
N GLU A 168 -15.53 16.70 -10.65
CA GLU A 168 -15.87 17.80 -11.57
C GLU A 168 -15.98 17.33 -13.04
N GLY A 169 -16.52 16.15 -13.27
CA GLY A 169 -16.71 15.56 -14.61
C GLY A 169 -15.45 14.92 -15.20
N LEU A 170 -14.31 14.93 -14.52
CA LEU A 170 -13.07 14.30 -14.98
C LEU A 170 -12.85 12.97 -14.25
N ILE A 171 -12.53 11.92 -15.00
CA ILE A 171 -12.16 10.62 -14.44
C ILE A 171 -10.82 10.74 -13.74
N SER A 172 -10.73 10.26 -12.49
CA SER A 172 -9.52 10.28 -11.69
C SER A 172 -8.84 8.91 -11.58
N GLU A 173 -9.58 7.88 -11.18
CA GLU A 173 -9.03 6.52 -10.99
C GLU A 173 -10.14 5.44 -10.98
N PHE A 174 -9.72 4.16 -11.07
CA PHE A 174 -10.55 2.97 -10.85
C PHE A 174 -9.75 1.88 -10.14
#